data_d20bd513e9d8588c4392440362836e24
#
_entry.id   d20bd513e9d8588c4392440362836e24
#
_cell.length_a   1.000
_cell.length_b   1.000
_cell.length_c   1.000
_cell.angle_alpha   90.00
_cell.angle_beta   90.00
_cell.angle_gamma   90.00
#
_symmetry.space_group_name_H-M   'P 1'
#
loop_
_entity.id
_entity.type
_entity.pdbx_description
1 polymer ?
#
loop_
_entity_poly.entity_id
_entity_poly.type
_entity_poly.pdbx_seq_one_letter_code
_entity_poly.pdbx_strand_id
1 'polypeptide(L)'
;MAEVRLKENYDVERKPRCDSFNLFYCGSIAGLPAMGINMSKKQNWIIIILFLILIFGFTIATLLKSDTGFSEKENRELAQKPDISPERIFNGSYTKDYEKYLTDQFVLRDAWIGLKTQVERGTFKQEINDIYFAKDGYLIEKHTGSFTTDTALRNIQALKGFMETAEQKYGSGHVKAMIVPNAVDILREKLPPFASPAEEKGYLKKVKAALPGDTYFDCESVLREHKDEEIYYRTDHHWKTLAAFYMYEAWAKEIGITPLTKNDYRIETLSNDFLGTIESKVNCRVQSDSIEAFIPKKEVPYVLNYNHSQEIRRDLYDRSFLEKKDKYAVFFGGNQPVIEANTESGSSRKLLVIKDSYAHCFVPFAFHDFSEVDMIDLRYFNESLKDYMNARNYTDILFLYNASGFAEDPSVIKLGN
;
A
#
# COMPACT_ATOMS: atom_id res chain seq x y z
N MET A 1 53.89 -23.10 -45.71
CA MET A 1 55.28 -23.04 -45.23
C MET A 1 55.25 -22.67 -43.75
N ALA A 2 55.78 -23.66 -43.03
CA ALA A 2 56.44 -23.61 -41.72
C ALA A 2 55.54 -23.44 -40.49
N GLU A 3 55.25 -24.60 -39.91
CA GLU A 3 55.04 -24.81 -38.49
C GLU A 3 56.27 -24.37 -37.68
N VAL A 4 56.04 -23.74 -36.54
CA VAL A 4 56.98 -23.79 -35.41
C VAL A 4 56.18 -24.11 -34.15
N ARG A 5 56.37 -25.36 -33.67
CA ARG A 5 56.00 -25.80 -32.32
C ARG A 5 57.01 -25.22 -31.34
N LEU A 6 56.51 -24.61 -30.30
CA LEU A 6 57.27 -24.43 -29.04
C LEU A 6 56.47 -25.07 -27.90
N LYS A 7 57.07 -26.15 -27.36
CA LYS A 7 56.74 -26.73 -26.07
C LYS A 7 57.35 -25.86 -25.01
N GLU A 8 56.56 -25.32 -24.11
CA GLU A 8 57.09 -24.82 -22.83
C GLU A 8 56.50 -25.68 -21.70
N ASN A 9 57.45 -26.31 -21.00
CA ASN A 9 57.24 -27.00 -19.74
C ASN A 9 56.89 -25.94 -18.66
N TYR A 10 55.77 -26.10 -18.01
CA TYR A 10 55.51 -25.38 -16.73
C TYR A 10 55.72 -26.34 -15.57
N ASP A 11 56.83 -26.12 -14.87
CA ASP A 11 57.12 -26.69 -13.55
C ASP A 11 56.03 -26.23 -12.56
N VAL A 12 55.42 -27.21 -11.90
CA VAL A 12 54.48 -26.96 -10.81
C VAL A 12 55.28 -26.65 -9.54
N GLU A 13 55.60 -25.43 -9.31
CA GLU A 13 56.05 -24.99 -7.98
C GLU A 13 54.86 -25.02 -6.98
N ARG A 14 54.97 -25.94 -6.03
CA ARG A 14 54.11 -26.00 -4.85
C ARG A 14 54.35 -24.72 -4.01
N LYS A 15 53.37 -23.81 -4.01
CA LYS A 15 53.33 -22.77 -3.00
C LYS A 15 52.97 -23.36 -1.64
N PRO A 16 53.60 -22.90 -0.56
CA PRO A 16 53.33 -23.40 0.78
C PRO A 16 51.91 -22.98 1.24
N ARG A 17 51.22 -23.91 1.88
CA ARG A 17 49.97 -23.65 2.62
C ARG A 17 50.26 -22.58 3.68
N CYS A 18 49.64 -21.42 3.58
CA CYS A 18 49.51 -20.50 4.69
C CYS A 18 48.49 -21.08 5.69
N ASP A 19 48.99 -21.81 6.66
CA ASP A 19 48.25 -22.13 7.91
C ASP A 19 48.25 -20.89 8.79
N SER A 20 47.35 -19.94 8.51
CA SER A 20 47.13 -18.77 9.35
C SER A 20 45.66 -18.48 9.55
N PHE A 21 44.93 -19.54 9.95
CA PHE A 21 43.57 -19.41 10.48
C PHE A 21 43.40 -20.08 11.84
N ASN A 22 44.43 -20.01 12.68
CA ASN A 22 44.39 -20.54 14.05
C ASN A 22 45.01 -19.53 15.03
N LEU A 23 44.38 -18.35 15.16
CA LEU A 23 44.79 -17.39 16.21
C LEU A 23 43.62 -16.63 16.82
N PHE A 24 42.42 -17.23 16.86
CA PHE A 24 41.32 -16.72 17.66
C PHE A 24 40.53 -17.82 18.40
N TYR A 25 41.21 -18.85 18.87
CA TYR A 25 40.58 -19.83 19.74
C TYR A 25 41.59 -20.35 20.75
N CYS A 26 41.93 -19.53 21.70
CA CYS A 26 42.48 -19.98 22.96
C CYS A 26 42.24 -18.97 24.09
N GLY A 27 40.95 -18.72 24.33
CA GLY A 27 40.45 -18.21 25.58
C GLY A 27 39.51 -19.28 26.14
N SER A 28 40.06 -20.26 26.79
CA SER A 28 39.29 -21.21 27.59
C SER A 28 38.47 -20.44 28.59
N ILE A 29 37.19 -20.23 28.29
CA ILE A 29 36.19 -19.98 29.35
C ILE A 29 35.96 -21.34 30.04
N ALA A 30 36.97 -21.78 30.77
CA ALA A 30 36.82 -22.85 31.74
C ALA A 30 36.03 -22.27 32.92
N GLY A 31 34.74 -22.62 33.00
CA GLY A 31 33.98 -22.32 34.19
C GLY A 31 32.47 -22.09 34.07
N LEU A 32 31.88 -22.19 32.89
CA LEU A 32 30.43 -22.35 32.86
C LEU A 32 30.12 -23.85 32.87
N PRO A 33 29.53 -24.38 33.94
CA PRO A 33 29.02 -25.76 33.90
C PRO A 33 28.00 -25.78 32.76
N ALA A 34 28.17 -26.68 31.80
CA ALA A 34 27.10 -27.07 30.91
C ALA A 34 25.96 -27.51 31.82
N MET A 35 24.98 -26.63 32.06
CA MET A 35 23.74 -27.00 32.73
C MET A 35 23.01 -27.94 31.74
N GLY A 36 23.50 -29.13 31.67
CA GLY A 36 22.75 -30.24 31.12
C GLY A 36 21.54 -30.41 32.01
N ILE A 37 20.38 -29.90 31.56
CA ILE A 37 19.11 -30.15 32.23
C ILE A 37 18.93 -31.66 32.18
N ASN A 38 19.32 -32.36 33.23
CA ASN A 38 19.21 -33.82 33.35
C ASN A 38 17.75 -34.14 33.64
N MET A 39 16.94 -34.11 32.53
CA MET A 39 15.51 -34.34 32.62
C MET A 39 15.24 -35.83 32.85
N SER A 40 14.37 -36.12 33.81
CA SER A 40 13.93 -37.49 34.05
C SER A 40 13.18 -38.05 32.81
N LYS A 41 13.20 -39.38 32.64
CA LYS A 41 12.44 -40.03 31.55
C LYS A 41 10.96 -39.60 31.50
N LYS A 42 10.33 -39.35 32.66
CA LYS A 42 8.95 -38.84 32.74
C LYS A 42 8.83 -37.44 32.15
N GLN A 43 9.75 -36.54 32.45
CA GLN A 43 9.75 -35.18 31.90
C GLN A 43 9.92 -35.19 30.39
N ASN A 44 10.81 -36.03 29.85
CA ASN A 44 10.98 -36.19 28.39
C ASN A 44 9.69 -36.67 27.72
N TRP A 45 9.01 -37.67 28.29
CA TRP A 45 7.73 -38.15 27.78
C TRP A 45 6.64 -37.08 27.86
N ILE A 46 6.57 -36.30 28.89
CA ILE A 46 5.62 -35.19 29.02
C ILE A 46 5.86 -34.17 27.91
N ILE A 47 7.12 -33.79 27.65
CA ILE A 47 7.45 -32.85 26.57
C ILE A 47 7.07 -33.41 25.18
N ILE A 48 7.39 -34.67 24.92
CA ILE A 48 7.03 -35.34 23.68
C ILE A 48 5.52 -35.35 23.49
N ILE A 49 4.77 -35.73 24.52
CA ILE A 49 3.30 -35.77 24.45
C ILE A 49 2.73 -34.37 24.24
N LEU A 50 3.22 -33.36 24.96
CA LEU A 50 2.79 -31.97 24.78
C LEU A 50 3.10 -31.47 23.36
N PHE A 51 4.27 -31.80 22.82
CA PHE A 51 4.67 -31.47 21.45
C PHE A 51 3.76 -32.12 20.40
N LEU A 52 3.47 -33.44 20.59
CA LEU A 52 2.54 -34.14 19.70
C LEU A 52 1.11 -33.59 19.79
N ILE A 53 0.62 -33.29 20.98
CA ILE A 53 -0.69 -32.65 21.19
C ILE A 53 -0.72 -31.29 20.49
N LEU A 54 0.35 -30.49 20.60
CA LEU A 54 0.43 -29.20 19.94
C LEU A 54 0.34 -29.36 18.42
N ILE A 55 1.19 -30.20 17.82
CA ILE A 55 1.21 -30.36 16.34
C ILE A 55 -0.11 -30.95 15.84
N PHE A 56 -0.48 -32.13 16.36
CA PHE A 56 -1.67 -32.83 15.86
C PHE A 56 -2.96 -32.11 16.28
N GLY A 57 -3.00 -31.51 17.47
CA GLY A 57 -4.15 -30.75 17.94
C GLY A 57 -4.45 -29.55 17.05
N PHE A 58 -3.44 -28.74 16.69
CA PHE A 58 -3.63 -27.60 15.77
C PHE A 58 -3.97 -28.06 14.34
N THR A 59 -3.36 -29.15 13.87
CA THR A 59 -3.68 -29.73 12.56
C THR A 59 -5.14 -30.16 12.50
N ILE A 60 -5.59 -30.95 13.51
CA ILE A 60 -6.98 -31.41 13.58
C ILE A 60 -7.95 -30.24 13.72
N ALA A 61 -7.63 -29.26 14.60
CA ALA A 61 -8.46 -28.06 14.76
C ALA A 61 -8.57 -27.25 13.47
N THR A 62 -7.50 -27.13 12.68
CA THR A 62 -7.52 -26.48 11.37
C THR A 62 -8.38 -27.24 10.36
N LEU A 63 -8.29 -28.57 10.34
CA LEU A 63 -9.09 -29.42 9.43
C LEU A 63 -10.58 -29.46 9.79
N LEU A 64 -10.93 -29.27 11.07
CA LEU A 64 -12.32 -29.24 11.55
C LEU A 64 -12.95 -27.85 11.47
N LYS A 65 -12.14 -26.80 11.35
CA LYS A 65 -12.64 -25.42 11.22
C LYS A 65 -13.23 -25.24 9.82
N SER A 66 -14.37 -24.56 9.74
CA SER A 66 -14.92 -24.12 8.45
C SER A 66 -14.02 -23.05 7.82
N ASP A 67 -13.85 -23.14 6.49
CA ASP A 67 -13.08 -22.15 5.76
C ASP A 67 -13.72 -20.76 5.85
N THR A 68 -12.88 -19.76 5.99
CA THR A 68 -13.29 -18.35 6.02
C THR A 68 -12.96 -17.74 4.67
N GLY A 69 -13.95 -17.12 3.99
CA GLY A 69 -13.74 -16.53 2.65
C GLY A 69 -13.00 -15.21 2.69
N PHE A 70 -13.24 -14.42 3.73
CA PHE A 70 -12.71 -13.06 3.84
C PHE A 70 -12.16 -12.79 5.23
N SER A 71 -11.01 -12.13 5.31
CA SER A 71 -10.45 -11.63 6.56
C SER A 71 -10.84 -10.16 6.73
N GLU A 72 -11.79 -9.88 7.61
CA GLU A 72 -12.12 -8.49 7.93
C GLU A 72 -10.93 -7.74 8.54
N LYS A 73 -10.08 -8.45 9.29
CA LYS A 73 -8.90 -7.86 9.91
C LYS A 73 -7.86 -7.39 8.89
N GLU A 74 -7.61 -8.18 7.85
CA GLU A 74 -6.66 -7.85 6.79
C GLU A 74 -7.32 -7.14 5.59
N ASN A 75 -8.64 -7.02 5.59
CA ASN A 75 -9.46 -6.48 4.50
C ASN A 75 -9.11 -7.12 3.15
N ARG A 76 -9.06 -8.46 3.13
CA ARG A 76 -8.76 -9.24 1.92
C ARG A 76 -9.45 -10.60 1.87
N GLU A 77 -9.62 -11.11 0.68
CA GLU A 77 -10.01 -12.49 0.47
C GLU A 77 -8.91 -13.45 0.96
N LEU A 78 -9.33 -14.52 1.63
CA LEU A 78 -8.45 -15.61 2.06
C LEU A 78 -8.45 -16.70 1.01
N ALA A 79 -7.29 -17.32 0.81
CA ALA A 79 -7.15 -18.43 -0.13
C ALA A 79 -8.11 -19.56 0.24
N GLN A 80 -8.84 -20.04 -0.76
CA GLN A 80 -9.74 -21.17 -0.64
C GLN A 80 -9.03 -22.44 -1.11
N LYS A 81 -9.59 -23.59 -0.74
CA LYS A 81 -9.03 -24.90 -1.11
C LYS A 81 -8.88 -25.00 -2.64
N PRO A 82 -7.67 -25.18 -3.15
CA PRO A 82 -7.47 -25.22 -4.60
C PRO A 82 -7.98 -26.51 -5.22
N ASP A 83 -8.48 -26.41 -6.46
CA ASP A 83 -8.85 -27.56 -7.24
C ASP A 83 -7.62 -28.40 -7.63
N ILE A 84 -7.73 -29.69 -7.50
CA ILE A 84 -6.67 -30.63 -7.83
C ILE A 84 -6.76 -31.01 -9.32
N SER A 85 -5.63 -30.90 -10.04
CA SER A 85 -5.50 -31.46 -11.38
C SER A 85 -4.10 -32.01 -11.60
N PRO A 86 -3.92 -33.02 -12.48
CA PRO A 86 -2.59 -33.55 -12.79
C PRO A 86 -1.61 -32.49 -13.26
N GLU A 87 -2.05 -31.58 -14.13
CA GLU A 87 -1.24 -30.47 -14.64
C GLU A 87 -0.73 -29.57 -13.53
N ARG A 88 -1.60 -29.17 -12.59
CA ARG A 88 -1.24 -28.31 -11.45
C ARG A 88 -0.31 -28.99 -10.44
N ILE A 89 -0.39 -30.32 -10.34
CA ILE A 89 0.54 -31.09 -9.51
C ILE A 89 1.93 -31.12 -10.16
N PHE A 90 2.00 -31.43 -11.47
CA PHE A 90 3.28 -31.54 -12.17
C PHE A 90 4.02 -30.20 -12.33
N ASN A 91 3.31 -29.10 -12.51
CA ASN A 91 3.93 -27.78 -12.61
C ASN A 91 4.16 -27.10 -11.24
N GLY A 92 3.76 -27.73 -10.14
CA GLY A 92 3.95 -27.24 -8.77
C GLY A 92 2.95 -26.15 -8.32
N SER A 93 2.04 -25.69 -9.18
CA SER A 93 1.09 -24.62 -8.81
C SER A 93 0.10 -25.07 -7.73
N TYR A 94 -0.34 -26.36 -7.77
CA TYR A 94 -1.21 -26.90 -6.73
C TYR A 94 -0.56 -26.81 -5.34
N THR A 95 0.70 -27.22 -5.21
CA THR A 95 1.42 -27.20 -3.91
C THR A 95 1.53 -25.79 -3.38
N LYS A 96 1.87 -24.82 -4.23
CA LYS A 96 1.97 -23.40 -3.86
C LYS A 96 0.62 -22.85 -3.39
N ASP A 97 -0.46 -23.13 -4.11
CA ASP A 97 -1.78 -22.62 -3.76
C ASP A 97 -2.35 -23.31 -2.54
N TYR A 98 -2.05 -24.62 -2.35
CA TYR A 98 -2.45 -25.36 -1.16
C TYR A 98 -1.70 -24.89 0.09
N GLU A 99 -0.42 -24.55 -0.02
CA GLU A 99 0.36 -23.95 1.07
C GLU A 99 -0.23 -22.59 1.49
N LYS A 100 -0.60 -21.76 0.51
CA LYS A 100 -1.28 -20.49 0.76
C LYS A 100 -2.63 -20.71 1.46
N TYR A 101 -3.43 -21.67 1.00
CA TYR A 101 -4.69 -22.03 1.63
C TYR A 101 -4.48 -22.47 3.08
N LEU A 102 -3.56 -23.40 3.36
CA LEU A 102 -3.28 -23.84 4.73
C LEU A 102 -2.84 -22.67 5.63
N THR A 103 -2.02 -21.76 5.11
CA THR A 103 -1.55 -20.59 5.84
C THR A 103 -2.71 -19.63 6.16
N ASP A 104 -3.61 -19.39 5.22
CA ASP A 104 -4.73 -18.49 5.39
C ASP A 104 -5.84 -19.06 6.27
N GLN A 105 -6.05 -20.39 6.25
CA GLN A 105 -7.09 -21.07 7.03
C GLN A 105 -6.60 -21.61 8.37
N PHE A 106 -5.33 -21.40 8.72
CA PHE A 106 -4.76 -21.94 9.96
C PHE A 106 -5.52 -21.43 11.20
N VAL A 107 -5.80 -22.33 12.15
CA VAL A 107 -6.54 -21.98 13.36
C VAL A 107 -5.74 -20.98 14.21
N LEU A 108 -6.42 -19.94 14.71
CA LEU A 108 -5.80 -18.84 15.47
C LEU A 108 -4.68 -18.11 14.72
N ARG A 109 -4.75 -18.06 13.39
CA ARG A 109 -3.73 -17.45 12.51
C ARG A 109 -3.27 -16.08 13.01
N ASP A 110 -4.20 -15.18 13.33
CA ASP A 110 -3.88 -13.82 13.78
C ASP A 110 -3.13 -13.81 15.11
N ALA A 111 -3.47 -14.71 16.02
CA ALA A 111 -2.74 -14.85 17.30
C ALA A 111 -1.29 -15.31 17.07
N TRP A 112 -1.07 -16.22 16.11
CA TRP A 112 0.27 -16.67 15.74
C TRP A 112 1.09 -15.57 15.09
N ILE A 113 0.49 -14.76 14.19
CA ILE A 113 1.14 -13.59 13.60
C ILE A 113 1.56 -12.61 14.71
N GLY A 114 0.65 -12.30 15.64
CA GLY A 114 0.94 -11.41 16.76
C GLY A 114 2.03 -11.96 17.69
N LEU A 115 2.00 -13.26 18.00
CA LEU A 115 3.05 -13.90 18.81
C LEU A 115 4.41 -13.84 18.11
N LYS A 116 4.46 -14.21 16.81
CA LYS A 116 5.68 -14.08 15.99
C LYS A 116 6.23 -12.66 16.06
N THR A 117 5.38 -11.66 15.80
CA THR A 117 5.78 -10.26 15.85
C THR A 117 6.34 -9.85 17.20
N GLN A 118 5.72 -10.27 18.31
CA GLN A 118 6.21 -9.95 19.66
C GLN A 118 7.59 -10.59 19.93
N VAL A 119 7.78 -11.84 19.55
CA VAL A 119 9.07 -12.54 19.69
C VAL A 119 10.16 -11.87 18.86
N GLU A 120 9.88 -11.57 17.60
CA GLU A 120 10.82 -10.91 16.69
C GLU A 120 11.19 -9.50 17.18
N ARG A 121 10.22 -8.71 17.68
CA ARG A 121 10.49 -7.41 18.32
C ARG A 121 11.32 -7.57 19.60
N GLY A 122 11.07 -8.59 20.39
CA GLY A 122 11.88 -8.92 21.57
C GLY A 122 13.35 -9.22 21.24
N THR A 123 13.67 -9.61 19.99
CA THR A 123 15.03 -9.76 19.48
C THR A 123 15.55 -8.50 18.79
N PHE A 124 14.93 -7.34 19.03
CA PHE A 124 15.28 -6.03 18.45
C PHE A 124 15.14 -5.95 16.93
N LYS A 125 14.34 -6.81 16.32
CA LYS A 125 14.03 -6.74 14.89
C LYS A 125 13.20 -5.49 14.61
N GLN A 126 13.65 -4.68 13.66
CA GLN A 126 13.06 -3.38 13.33
C GLN A 126 12.18 -3.41 12.08
N GLU A 127 12.13 -4.56 11.40
CA GLU A 127 11.35 -4.81 10.20
C GLU A 127 10.74 -6.22 10.27
N ILE A 128 9.43 -6.35 10.04
CA ILE A 128 8.71 -7.62 9.99
C ILE A 128 7.67 -7.54 8.87
N ASN A 129 7.60 -8.55 8.00
CA ASN A 129 6.65 -8.63 6.88
C ASN A 129 6.68 -7.36 5.98
N ASP A 130 7.86 -6.85 5.65
CA ASP A 130 8.07 -5.60 4.89
C ASP A 130 7.50 -4.35 5.56
N ILE A 131 7.30 -4.37 6.88
CA ILE A 131 6.85 -3.23 7.68
C ILE A 131 7.96 -2.80 8.64
N TYR A 132 8.37 -1.54 8.55
CA TYR A 132 9.26 -0.90 9.52
C TYR A 132 8.50 -0.48 10.78
N PHE A 133 9.07 -0.77 11.94
CA PHE A 133 8.65 -0.18 13.21
C PHE A 133 9.38 1.16 13.37
N ALA A 134 8.74 2.21 12.91
CA ALA A 134 9.31 3.54 12.84
C ALA A 134 9.10 4.32 14.16
N LYS A 135 9.73 5.50 14.26
CA LYS A 135 9.56 6.40 15.40
C LYS A 135 8.10 6.87 15.54
N ASP A 136 7.75 7.33 16.71
CA ASP A 136 6.43 7.89 17.06
C ASP A 136 5.27 6.91 16.82
N GLY A 137 5.56 5.60 16.86
CA GLY A 137 4.56 4.55 16.70
C GLY A 137 4.09 4.31 15.26
N TYR A 138 4.78 4.87 14.26
CA TYR A 138 4.46 4.61 12.85
C TYR A 138 4.85 3.19 12.44
N LEU A 139 3.96 2.55 11.73
CA LEU A 139 4.20 1.35 10.94
C LEU A 139 4.32 1.78 9.48
N ILE A 140 5.48 1.61 8.87
CA ILE A 140 5.74 2.13 7.53
C ILE A 140 6.08 0.96 6.59
N GLU A 141 5.31 0.84 5.51
CA GLU A 141 5.51 -0.20 4.50
C GLU A 141 6.73 0.09 3.64
N LYS A 142 7.52 -0.96 3.35
CA LYS A 142 8.79 -0.85 2.62
C LYS A 142 8.62 -0.81 1.11
N HIS A 143 7.54 -1.38 0.58
CA HIS A 143 7.25 -1.52 -0.85
C HIS A 143 8.35 -2.23 -1.65
N THR A 144 8.87 -3.36 -1.11
CA THR A 144 9.94 -4.13 -1.73
C THR A 144 9.55 -4.61 -3.13
N GLY A 145 10.30 -4.17 -4.15
CA GLY A 145 10.11 -4.60 -5.53
C GLY A 145 9.02 -3.87 -6.32
N SER A 146 8.18 -3.04 -5.69
CA SER A 146 7.03 -2.37 -6.34
C SER A 146 7.43 -1.54 -7.57
N PHE A 147 8.53 -0.81 -7.50
CA PHE A 147 8.90 0.22 -8.48
C PHE A 147 9.80 -0.26 -9.63
N THR A 148 10.10 -1.56 -9.71
CA THR A 148 11.01 -2.13 -10.70
C THR A 148 10.37 -3.18 -11.60
N THR A 149 9.07 -3.41 -11.46
CA THR A 149 8.30 -4.40 -12.22
C THR A 149 8.01 -3.92 -13.65
N ASP A 150 7.75 -4.85 -14.55
CA ASP A 150 7.27 -4.53 -15.89
C ASP A 150 5.93 -3.79 -15.85
N THR A 151 5.08 -4.07 -14.85
CA THR A 151 3.83 -3.35 -14.63
C THR A 151 4.10 -1.88 -14.33
N ALA A 152 5.03 -1.58 -13.40
CA ALA A 152 5.40 -0.21 -13.07
C ALA A 152 5.89 0.59 -14.29
N LEU A 153 6.68 -0.05 -15.15
CA LEU A 153 7.17 0.60 -16.37
C LEU A 153 6.06 0.81 -17.41
N ARG A 154 5.18 -0.17 -17.59
CA ARG A 154 4.02 -0.04 -18.50
C ARG A 154 3.05 1.04 -18.04
N ASN A 155 2.84 1.17 -16.74
CA ASN A 155 1.95 2.18 -16.17
C ASN A 155 2.45 3.60 -16.47
N ILE A 156 3.77 3.84 -16.42
CA ILE A 156 4.35 5.13 -16.84
C ILE A 156 3.99 5.42 -18.32
N GLN A 157 4.10 4.42 -19.21
CA GLN A 157 3.81 4.62 -20.62
C GLN A 157 2.30 4.84 -20.87
N ALA A 158 1.44 4.11 -20.17
CA ALA A 158 -0.01 4.29 -20.25
C ALA A 158 -0.43 5.69 -19.77
N LEU A 159 0.10 6.14 -18.63
CA LEU A 159 -0.16 7.47 -18.10
C LEU A 159 0.36 8.55 -19.06
N LYS A 160 1.57 8.40 -19.59
CA LYS A 160 2.13 9.33 -20.59
C LYS A 160 1.18 9.52 -21.77
N GLY A 161 0.76 8.43 -22.43
CA GLY A 161 -0.12 8.50 -23.60
C GLY A 161 -1.48 9.14 -23.27
N PHE A 162 -2.03 8.83 -22.10
CA PHE A 162 -3.26 9.46 -21.63
C PHE A 162 -3.08 10.97 -21.41
N MET A 163 -2.02 11.38 -20.71
CA MET A 163 -1.75 12.79 -20.40
C MET A 163 -1.48 13.60 -21.67
N GLU A 164 -0.77 13.06 -22.67
CA GLU A 164 -0.56 13.69 -23.97
C GLU A 164 -1.91 13.95 -24.69
N THR A 165 -2.81 12.98 -24.67
CA THR A 165 -4.13 13.10 -25.30
C THR A 165 -5.02 14.08 -24.54
N ALA A 166 -5.02 14.00 -23.21
CA ALA A 166 -5.82 14.88 -22.35
C ALA A 166 -5.33 16.34 -22.43
N GLU A 167 -4.01 16.58 -22.41
CA GLU A 167 -3.42 17.91 -22.55
C GLU A 167 -3.81 18.56 -23.88
N GLN A 168 -3.79 17.82 -25.00
CA GLN A 168 -4.22 18.32 -26.31
C GLN A 168 -5.70 18.72 -26.34
N LYS A 169 -6.56 17.99 -25.58
CA LYS A 169 -8.01 18.24 -25.58
C LYS A 169 -8.43 19.34 -24.60
N TYR A 170 -7.84 19.37 -23.40
CA TYR A 170 -8.28 20.23 -22.30
C TYR A 170 -7.30 21.37 -21.98
N GLY A 171 -6.05 21.31 -22.46
CA GLY A 171 -4.97 22.25 -22.15
C GLY A 171 -4.17 21.85 -20.91
N SER A 172 -2.88 22.22 -20.86
CA SER A 172 -1.93 21.84 -19.80
C SER A 172 -2.31 22.35 -18.42
N GLY A 173 -2.96 23.53 -18.34
CA GLY A 173 -3.44 24.11 -17.07
C GLY A 173 -4.62 23.38 -16.45
N HIS A 174 -5.26 22.45 -17.14
CA HIS A 174 -6.47 21.75 -16.74
C HIS A 174 -6.28 20.24 -16.55
N VAL A 175 -5.08 19.73 -16.82
CA VAL A 175 -4.78 18.29 -16.77
C VAL A 175 -3.57 18.07 -15.86
N LYS A 176 -3.76 17.37 -14.77
CA LYS A 176 -2.68 17.10 -13.79
C LYS A 176 -2.63 15.61 -13.39
N ALA A 177 -1.41 15.12 -13.27
CA ALA A 177 -1.12 13.82 -12.64
C ALA A 177 -0.52 14.06 -11.26
N MET A 178 -1.23 13.63 -10.24
CA MET A 178 -0.86 13.67 -8.84
C MET A 178 -0.49 12.24 -8.41
N ILE A 179 0.82 11.92 -8.44
CA ILE A 179 1.34 10.66 -7.93
C ILE A 179 1.90 10.92 -6.54
N VAL A 180 1.11 10.57 -5.53
CA VAL A 180 1.38 10.91 -4.13
C VAL A 180 2.43 9.98 -3.56
N PRO A 181 3.58 10.49 -3.07
CA PRO A 181 4.57 9.68 -2.38
C PRO A 181 3.98 8.93 -1.18
N ASN A 182 4.48 7.73 -0.91
CA ASN A 182 4.09 6.97 0.27
C ASN A 182 4.82 7.49 1.54
N ALA A 183 4.31 7.13 2.71
CA ALA A 183 4.89 7.54 4.00
C ALA A 183 6.39 7.22 4.11
N VAL A 184 6.85 6.13 3.48
CA VAL A 184 8.25 5.70 3.51
C VAL A 184 9.20 6.70 2.87
N ASP A 185 8.78 7.47 1.89
CA ASP A 185 9.61 8.51 1.27
C ASP A 185 9.51 9.85 2.00
N ILE A 186 8.33 10.27 2.41
CA ILE A 186 8.12 11.56 3.07
C ILE A 186 8.63 11.56 4.51
N LEU A 187 8.42 10.47 5.27
CA LEU A 187 8.77 10.35 6.68
C LEU A 187 10.08 9.57 6.90
N ARG A 188 11.07 9.74 6.01
CA ARG A 188 12.36 9.01 6.06
C ARG A 188 13.09 9.13 7.40
N GLU A 189 13.00 10.27 8.06
CA GLU A 189 13.62 10.51 9.38
C GLU A 189 13.00 9.73 10.52
N LYS A 190 11.80 9.19 10.31
CA LYS A 190 11.15 8.29 11.26
C LYS A 190 11.58 6.83 11.11
N LEU A 191 12.16 6.45 9.97
CA LEU A 191 12.58 5.08 9.72
C LEU A 191 13.66 4.64 10.73
N PRO A 192 13.71 3.33 11.04
CA PRO A 192 14.73 2.79 11.93
C PRO A 192 16.13 2.89 11.31
N PRO A 193 17.19 2.85 12.13
CA PRO A 193 18.57 2.80 11.64
C PRO A 193 18.76 1.67 10.62
N PHE A 194 19.53 1.95 9.56
CA PHE A 194 19.83 1.01 8.47
C PHE A 194 18.61 0.57 7.65
N ALA A 195 17.48 1.26 7.74
CA ALA A 195 16.36 1.01 6.85
C ALA A 195 16.80 1.20 5.39
N SER A 196 16.37 0.26 4.52
CA SER A 196 16.63 0.30 3.09
C SER A 196 15.29 0.18 2.35
N PRO A 197 14.50 1.27 2.28
CA PRO A 197 13.24 1.27 1.56
C PRO A 197 13.46 1.12 0.06
N ALA A 198 12.42 0.75 -0.67
CA ALA A 198 12.45 0.69 -2.13
C ALA A 198 12.71 2.09 -2.74
N GLU A 199 13.21 2.09 -3.99
CA GLU A 199 13.59 3.32 -4.71
C GLU A 199 12.38 4.07 -5.30
N GLU A 200 11.44 4.47 -4.46
CA GLU A 200 10.25 5.23 -4.83
C GLU A 200 10.60 6.57 -5.47
N LYS A 201 11.52 7.32 -4.86
CA LYS A 201 11.95 8.61 -5.39
C LYS A 201 12.54 8.54 -6.80
N GLY A 202 13.30 7.47 -7.09
CA GLY A 202 13.83 7.21 -8.44
C GLY A 202 12.71 6.91 -9.44
N TYR A 203 11.67 6.20 -9.01
CA TYR A 203 10.48 5.92 -9.82
C TYR A 203 9.69 7.18 -10.12
N LEU A 204 9.38 8.00 -9.11
CA LEU A 204 8.67 9.28 -9.30
C LEU A 204 9.40 10.25 -10.23
N LYS A 205 10.74 10.29 -10.17
CA LYS A 205 11.54 11.04 -11.15
C LYS A 205 11.34 10.55 -12.60
N LYS A 206 11.23 9.22 -12.79
CA LYS A 206 10.96 8.66 -14.12
C LYS A 206 9.54 9.02 -14.59
N VAL A 207 8.56 8.97 -13.70
CA VAL A 207 7.19 9.41 -14.00
C VAL A 207 7.20 10.87 -14.43
N LYS A 208 7.76 11.77 -13.61
CA LYS A 208 7.86 13.21 -13.92
C LYS A 208 8.54 13.47 -15.26
N ALA A 209 9.63 12.78 -15.55
CA ALA A 209 10.38 12.94 -16.80
C ALA A 209 9.63 12.41 -18.04
N ALA A 210 8.69 11.49 -17.85
CA ALA A 210 7.92 10.91 -18.97
C ALA A 210 6.68 11.73 -19.35
N LEU A 211 6.12 12.50 -18.40
CA LEU A 211 4.88 13.25 -18.63
C LEU A 211 5.10 14.51 -19.47
N PRO A 212 4.11 14.88 -20.31
CA PRO A 212 4.21 16.05 -21.16
C PRO A 212 4.04 17.36 -20.37
N GLY A 213 4.70 18.41 -20.85
CA GLY A 213 4.49 19.79 -20.41
C GLY A 213 4.53 19.96 -18.90
N ASP A 214 3.54 20.66 -18.36
CA ASP A 214 3.35 20.96 -16.94
C ASP A 214 2.21 20.11 -16.32
N THR A 215 2.08 18.86 -16.79
CA THR A 215 1.01 17.96 -16.31
C THR A 215 1.36 17.18 -15.03
N TYR A 216 2.62 17.17 -14.62
CA TYR A 216 3.04 16.55 -13.34
C TYR A 216 2.89 17.53 -12.19
N PHE A 217 2.05 17.18 -11.19
CA PHE A 217 1.93 17.95 -9.96
C PHE A 217 2.97 17.50 -8.93
N ASP A 218 3.72 18.45 -8.33
CA ASP A 218 4.81 18.15 -7.40
C ASP A 218 4.31 17.88 -5.97
N CYS A 219 3.82 16.66 -5.77
CA CYS A 219 3.31 16.20 -4.47
C CYS A 219 4.40 16.19 -3.38
N GLU A 220 5.65 15.83 -3.75
CA GLU A 220 6.75 15.70 -2.79
C GLU A 220 7.01 17.02 -2.08
N SER A 221 7.07 18.13 -2.81
CA SER A 221 7.34 19.46 -2.24
C SER A 221 6.27 19.83 -1.23
N VAL A 222 4.99 19.71 -1.55
CA VAL A 222 3.88 20.07 -0.65
C VAL A 222 3.91 19.21 0.62
N LEU A 223 4.06 17.90 0.49
CA LEU A 223 4.03 17.01 1.66
C LEU A 223 5.25 17.19 2.58
N ARG A 224 6.42 17.53 2.02
CA ARG A 224 7.62 17.78 2.83
C ARG A 224 7.55 19.05 3.65
N GLU A 225 6.82 20.07 3.21
CA GLU A 225 6.55 21.26 4.02
C GLU A 225 5.77 20.95 5.28
N HIS A 226 4.93 19.90 5.26
CA HIS A 226 4.04 19.49 6.35
C HIS A 226 4.46 18.18 7.04
N LYS A 227 5.67 17.65 6.77
CA LYS A 227 6.11 16.33 7.25
C LYS A 227 6.19 16.20 8.77
N ASP A 228 6.27 17.31 9.49
CA ASP A 228 6.31 17.34 10.95
C ASP A 228 4.90 17.30 11.57
N GLU A 229 3.86 17.39 10.75
CA GLU A 229 2.46 17.19 11.13
C GLU A 229 2.03 15.73 10.94
N GLU A 230 0.86 15.37 11.47
CA GLU A 230 0.30 14.01 11.28
C GLU A 230 -0.40 13.88 9.93
N ILE A 231 0.38 13.88 8.84
CA ILE A 231 -0.11 13.84 7.45
C ILE A 231 -0.32 12.41 6.90
N TYR A 232 0.18 11.40 7.59
CA TYR A 232 -0.08 9.98 7.30
C TYR A 232 -0.63 9.28 8.53
N TYR A 233 -1.43 8.22 8.32
CA TYR A 233 -1.82 7.33 9.40
C TYR A 233 -0.61 6.55 9.90
N ARG A 234 -0.59 6.24 11.21
CA ARG A 234 0.47 5.40 11.81
C ARG A 234 0.29 3.92 11.52
N THR A 235 -0.95 3.50 11.31
CA THR A 235 -1.35 2.08 11.25
C THR A 235 -1.88 1.67 9.89
N ASP A 236 -2.01 2.63 8.96
CA ASP A 236 -2.57 2.43 7.63
C ASP A 236 -1.70 3.03 6.53
N HIS A 237 -1.87 2.55 5.30
CA HIS A 237 -1.08 3.01 4.15
C HIS A 237 -1.54 4.35 3.58
N HIS A 238 -2.71 4.85 3.95
CA HIS A 238 -3.23 6.11 3.44
C HIS A 238 -2.59 7.34 4.11
N TRP A 239 -2.66 8.45 3.41
CA TRP A 239 -2.51 9.76 4.01
C TRP A 239 -3.75 10.16 4.82
N LYS A 240 -3.61 11.13 5.73
CA LYS A 240 -4.74 11.69 6.48
C LYS A 240 -5.46 12.79 5.67
N THR A 241 -6.68 13.10 6.05
CA THR A 241 -7.47 14.20 5.47
C THR A 241 -6.74 15.54 5.52
N LEU A 242 -5.89 15.75 6.53
CA LEU A 242 -5.05 16.96 6.64
C LEU A 242 -4.05 17.06 5.46
N ALA A 243 -3.40 15.97 5.09
CA ALA A 243 -2.51 15.96 3.92
C ALA A 243 -3.29 16.22 2.62
N ALA A 244 -4.44 15.57 2.48
CA ALA A 244 -5.33 15.77 1.34
C ALA A 244 -5.81 17.22 1.22
N PHE A 245 -6.06 17.91 2.35
CA PHE A 245 -6.37 19.33 2.37
C PHE A 245 -5.22 20.18 1.81
N TYR A 246 -3.99 20.01 2.30
CA TYR A 246 -2.84 20.77 1.79
C TYR A 246 -2.59 20.52 0.31
N MET A 247 -2.75 19.28 -0.11
CA MET A 247 -2.61 18.91 -1.53
C MET A 247 -3.70 19.53 -2.39
N TYR A 248 -4.95 19.53 -1.91
CA TYR A 248 -6.05 20.21 -2.61
C TYR A 248 -5.81 21.70 -2.72
N GLU A 249 -5.41 22.34 -1.62
CA GLU A 249 -5.13 23.79 -1.60
C GLU A 249 -4.04 24.17 -2.60
N ALA A 250 -2.94 23.42 -2.66
CA ALA A 250 -1.85 23.65 -3.59
C ALA A 250 -2.27 23.41 -5.04
N TRP A 251 -2.93 22.28 -5.31
CA TRP A 251 -3.40 21.93 -6.65
C TRP A 251 -4.46 22.92 -7.17
N ALA A 252 -5.43 23.30 -6.36
CA ALA A 252 -6.47 24.24 -6.74
C ALA A 252 -5.87 25.61 -7.14
N LYS A 253 -4.89 26.10 -6.37
CA LYS A 253 -4.17 27.35 -6.72
C LYS A 253 -3.43 27.23 -8.06
N GLU A 254 -2.80 26.08 -8.33
CA GLU A 254 -2.05 25.85 -9.57
C GLU A 254 -2.96 25.84 -10.81
N ILE A 255 -4.21 25.33 -10.68
CA ILE A 255 -5.21 25.37 -11.74
C ILE A 255 -6.09 26.64 -11.76
N GLY A 256 -5.70 27.68 -11.00
CA GLY A 256 -6.36 28.98 -10.99
C GLY A 256 -7.65 29.06 -10.17
N ILE A 257 -7.86 28.16 -9.19
CA ILE A 257 -8.96 28.20 -8.24
C ILE A 257 -8.47 28.86 -6.94
N THR A 258 -9.34 29.63 -6.28
CA THR A 258 -9.12 30.12 -4.93
C THR A 258 -9.83 29.16 -3.95
N PRO A 259 -9.11 28.19 -3.35
CA PRO A 259 -9.74 27.20 -2.49
C PRO A 259 -10.16 27.80 -1.15
N LEU A 260 -11.05 27.10 -0.45
CA LEU A 260 -11.34 27.39 0.95
C LEU A 260 -10.08 27.17 1.80
N THR A 261 -9.91 28.02 2.81
CA THR A 261 -8.82 27.92 3.80
C THR A 261 -9.19 26.94 4.92
N LYS A 262 -8.22 26.47 5.70
CA LYS A 262 -8.47 25.59 6.86
C LYS A 262 -9.49 26.20 7.84
N ASN A 263 -9.54 27.54 7.95
CA ASN A 263 -10.49 28.23 8.81
C ASN A 263 -11.93 28.19 8.31
N ASP A 264 -12.15 27.83 7.05
CA ASP A 264 -13.50 27.71 6.47
C ASP A 264 -14.13 26.34 6.75
N TYR A 265 -13.38 25.43 7.39
CA TYR A 265 -13.85 24.11 7.77
C TYR A 265 -14.06 23.99 9.28
N ARG A 266 -15.03 23.15 9.67
CA ARG A 266 -15.14 22.53 10.99
C ARG A 266 -14.52 21.12 10.87
N ILE A 267 -13.50 20.85 11.67
CA ILE A 267 -12.87 19.53 11.72
C ILE A 267 -13.68 18.66 12.69
N GLU A 268 -14.18 17.54 12.21
CA GLU A 268 -14.94 16.55 12.98
C GLU A 268 -14.14 15.23 13.05
N THR A 269 -13.89 14.75 14.26
CA THR A 269 -13.30 13.43 14.45
C THR A 269 -14.39 12.36 14.29
N LEU A 270 -14.27 11.55 13.24
CA LEU A 270 -15.22 10.46 12.95
C LEU A 270 -14.92 9.20 13.77
N SER A 271 -13.65 8.92 14.05
CA SER A 271 -13.19 7.77 14.84
C SER A 271 -11.86 8.09 15.52
N ASN A 272 -11.64 7.52 16.73
CA ASN A 272 -10.38 7.59 17.48
C ASN A 272 -9.72 6.20 17.68
N ASP A 273 -10.27 5.17 17.08
CA ASP A 273 -9.87 3.78 17.27
C ASP A 273 -9.58 3.05 15.95
N PHE A 274 -9.08 3.81 14.95
CA PHE A 274 -8.73 3.24 13.66
C PHE A 274 -7.39 2.50 13.74
N LEU A 275 -7.43 1.21 13.43
CA LEU A 275 -6.26 0.35 13.20
C LEU A 275 -6.33 -0.16 11.76
N GLY A 276 -5.46 0.37 10.89
CA GLY A 276 -5.53 0.14 9.46
C GLY A 276 -4.88 -1.16 8.98
N THR A 277 -4.69 -1.25 7.67
CA THR A 277 -4.22 -2.45 6.98
C THR A 277 -2.78 -2.81 7.30
N ILE A 278 -1.91 -1.82 7.58
CA ILE A 278 -0.50 -2.09 7.93
C ILE A 278 -0.42 -2.75 9.32
N GLU A 279 -1.20 -2.28 10.30
CA GLU A 279 -1.29 -2.95 11.61
C GLU A 279 -1.71 -4.41 11.47
N SER A 280 -2.65 -4.68 10.59
CA SER A 280 -3.15 -6.05 10.38
C SER A 280 -2.08 -7.01 9.85
N LYS A 281 -1.12 -6.53 9.06
CA LYS A 281 0.00 -7.33 8.53
C LYS A 281 0.99 -7.79 9.63
N VAL A 282 1.09 -7.02 10.73
CA VAL A 282 2.03 -7.31 11.83
C VAL A 282 1.33 -7.67 13.13
N ASN A 283 0.05 -7.33 13.26
CA ASN A 283 -0.79 -7.61 14.43
C ASN A 283 -0.09 -7.29 15.76
N CYS A 284 0.34 -6.06 15.92
CA CYS A 284 1.04 -5.61 17.12
C CYS A 284 0.26 -4.54 17.87
N ARG A 285 0.53 -4.40 19.17
CA ARG A 285 -0.05 -3.31 19.96
C ARG A 285 0.61 -1.99 19.58
N VAL A 286 -0.16 -1.10 18.97
CA VAL A 286 0.20 0.28 18.63
C VAL A 286 -0.93 1.22 19.01
N GLN A 287 -0.64 2.50 19.07
CA GLN A 287 -1.66 3.53 19.24
C GLN A 287 -2.55 3.57 18.00
N SER A 288 -3.86 3.59 18.18
CA SER A 288 -4.82 3.79 17.11
C SER A 288 -4.72 5.19 16.52
N ASP A 289 -5.13 5.32 15.27
CA ASP A 289 -5.27 6.59 14.58
C ASP A 289 -6.66 7.19 14.78
N SER A 290 -6.77 8.50 14.52
CA SER A 290 -8.04 9.20 14.37
C SER A 290 -8.33 9.47 12.90
N ILE A 291 -9.58 9.24 12.48
CA ILE A 291 -10.10 9.66 11.17
C ILE A 291 -10.85 10.97 11.35
N GLU A 292 -10.48 11.97 10.57
CA GLU A 292 -11.05 13.30 10.62
C GLU A 292 -11.74 13.65 9.29
N ALA A 293 -12.87 14.35 9.39
CA ALA A 293 -13.58 14.96 8.28
C ALA A 293 -13.46 16.48 8.37
N PHE A 294 -13.21 17.12 7.23
CA PHE A 294 -13.21 18.57 7.08
C PHE A 294 -14.57 18.99 6.50
N ILE A 295 -15.47 19.45 7.35
CA ILE A 295 -16.83 19.85 6.97
C ILE A 295 -16.84 21.35 6.69
N PRO A 296 -17.14 21.80 5.46
CA PRO A 296 -17.22 23.23 5.14
C PRO A 296 -18.25 23.91 6.03
N LYS A 297 -17.90 25.08 6.62
CA LYS A 297 -18.83 25.88 7.41
C LYS A 297 -19.99 26.44 6.58
N LYS A 298 -19.73 26.68 5.30
CA LYS A 298 -20.74 26.99 4.29
C LYS A 298 -20.87 25.76 3.40
N GLU A 299 -21.87 24.95 3.70
CA GLU A 299 -22.12 23.71 2.95
C GLU A 299 -22.60 24.02 1.53
N VAL A 300 -22.15 23.21 0.57
CA VAL A 300 -22.65 23.15 -0.79
C VAL A 300 -23.46 21.87 -0.91
N PRO A 301 -24.76 21.94 -1.22
CA PRO A 301 -25.56 20.73 -1.44
C PRO A 301 -25.00 19.92 -2.61
N TYR A 302 -25.06 18.59 -2.47
CA TYR A 302 -24.62 17.67 -3.51
C TYR A 302 -25.46 16.38 -3.53
N VAL A 303 -25.43 15.69 -4.65
CA VAL A 303 -26.01 14.36 -4.85
C VAL A 303 -24.94 13.47 -5.47
N LEU A 304 -24.76 12.29 -4.90
CA LEU A 304 -23.85 11.26 -5.39
C LEU A 304 -24.65 10.17 -6.10
N ASN A 305 -24.27 9.86 -7.32
CA ASN A 305 -24.78 8.74 -8.10
C ASN A 305 -23.69 7.67 -8.19
N TYR A 306 -23.99 6.50 -7.66
CA TYR A 306 -23.07 5.37 -7.68
C TYR A 306 -23.38 4.46 -8.86
N ASN A 307 -22.35 4.07 -9.60
CA ASN A 307 -22.45 3.06 -10.65
C ASN A 307 -23.61 3.33 -11.62
N HIS A 308 -23.63 4.53 -12.22
CA HIS A 308 -24.67 4.98 -13.15
C HIS A 308 -26.07 5.02 -12.52
N SER A 309 -26.16 5.61 -11.35
CA SER A 309 -27.43 5.79 -10.60
C SER A 309 -28.08 4.50 -10.09
N GLN A 310 -27.30 3.43 -9.94
CA GLN A 310 -27.78 2.23 -9.23
C GLN A 310 -28.08 2.52 -7.75
N GLU A 311 -27.35 3.48 -7.18
CA GLU A 311 -27.58 3.98 -5.83
C GLU A 311 -27.38 5.50 -5.80
N ILE A 312 -28.26 6.21 -5.08
CA ILE A 312 -28.18 7.67 -4.92
C ILE A 312 -28.02 7.97 -3.44
N ARG A 313 -26.99 8.77 -3.11
CA ARG A 313 -26.71 9.23 -1.74
C ARG A 313 -26.62 10.76 -1.68
N ARG A 314 -26.89 11.31 -0.48
CA ARG A 314 -26.77 12.74 -0.16
C ARG A 314 -25.78 13.00 0.96
N ASP A 315 -25.05 11.98 1.40
CA ASP A 315 -23.95 12.05 2.34
C ASP A 315 -22.79 11.19 1.80
N LEU A 316 -21.61 11.79 1.74
CA LEU A 316 -20.40 11.08 1.31
C LEU A 316 -19.83 10.20 2.43
N TYR A 317 -20.24 10.45 3.69
CA TYR A 317 -19.71 9.73 4.85
C TYR A 317 -20.64 8.54 5.21
N ASP A 318 -20.28 7.34 4.77
CA ASP A 318 -20.98 6.13 5.19
C ASP A 318 -20.53 5.70 6.59
N ARG A 319 -21.21 6.23 7.60
CA ARG A 319 -20.85 6.01 9.02
C ARG A 319 -20.98 4.55 9.46
N SER A 320 -21.62 3.67 8.69
CA SER A 320 -21.70 2.22 9.00
C SER A 320 -20.34 1.55 8.99
N PHE A 321 -19.34 2.11 8.26
CA PHE A 321 -17.98 1.61 8.24
C PHE A 321 -17.19 1.93 9.51
N LEU A 322 -17.63 2.88 10.33
CA LEU A 322 -16.98 3.19 11.61
C LEU A 322 -17.10 2.03 12.62
N GLU A 323 -18.07 1.14 12.44
CA GLU A 323 -18.23 -0.08 13.24
C GLU A 323 -17.47 -1.29 12.66
N LYS A 324 -16.82 -1.12 11.49
CA LYS A 324 -16.05 -2.17 10.80
C LYS A 324 -14.55 -1.96 10.98
N LYS A 325 -13.76 -2.96 10.60
CA LYS A 325 -12.29 -2.85 10.61
C LYS A 325 -11.80 -1.80 9.60
N ASP A 326 -12.37 -1.78 8.40
CA ASP A 326 -12.07 -0.81 7.36
C ASP A 326 -12.85 0.50 7.58
N LYS A 327 -12.45 1.25 8.61
CA LYS A 327 -13.09 2.52 8.94
C LYS A 327 -12.80 3.61 7.91
N TYR A 328 -11.69 3.50 7.13
CA TYR A 328 -11.38 4.48 6.09
C TYR A 328 -12.41 4.48 4.96
N ALA A 329 -13.12 3.37 4.76
CA ALA A 329 -14.25 3.30 3.85
C ALA A 329 -15.45 4.16 4.25
N VAL A 330 -15.40 4.87 5.40
CA VAL A 330 -16.37 5.93 5.74
C VAL A 330 -16.47 6.97 4.63
N PHE A 331 -15.37 7.26 3.93
CA PHE A 331 -15.37 8.09 2.74
C PHE A 331 -15.95 7.33 1.56
N PHE A 332 -17.10 7.77 1.06
CA PHE A 332 -17.82 7.23 -0.12
C PHE A 332 -18.27 5.77 -0.04
N GLY A 333 -18.20 5.11 1.12
CA GLY A 333 -18.54 3.68 1.24
C GLY A 333 -17.47 2.77 0.61
N GLY A 334 -16.22 3.23 0.50
CA GLY A 334 -15.10 2.50 -0.05
C GLY A 334 -14.95 2.62 -1.58
N ASN A 335 -14.28 1.63 -2.19
CA ASN A 335 -14.00 1.65 -3.62
C ASN A 335 -15.23 1.32 -4.46
N GLN A 336 -15.47 2.17 -5.47
CA GLN A 336 -16.57 2.03 -6.44
C GLN A 336 -16.02 2.21 -7.85
N PRO A 337 -16.56 1.53 -8.85
CA PRO A 337 -16.20 1.74 -10.27
C PRO A 337 -16.33 3.19 -10.70
N VAL A 338 -17.50 3.80 -10.42
CA VAL A 338 -17.84 5.17 -10.76
C VAL A 338 -18.65 5.80 -9.64
N ILE A 339 -18.30 7.03 -9.27
CA ILE A 339 -19.15 7.90 -8.46
C ILE A 339 -19.26 9.24 -9.19
N GLU A 340 -20.48 9.69 -9.46
CA GLU A 340 -20.78 10.96 -10.12
C GLU A 340 -21.39 11.91 -9.06
N ALA A 341 -20.66 12.96 -8.70
CA ALA A 341 -21.14 13.97 -7.77
C ALA A 341 -21.61 15.21 -8.51
N ASN A 342 -22.88 15.55 -8.34
CA ASN A 342 -23.45 16.81 -8.83
C ASN A 342 -23.59 17.76 -7.63
N THR A 343 -23.00 18.94 -7.70
CA THR A 343 -22.98 19.93 -6.61
C THR A 343 -23.71 21.21 -7.00
N GLU A 344 -24.18 21.94 -6.01
CA GLU A 344 -24.77 23.28 -6.17
C GLU A 344 -23.72 24.38 -5.93
N SER A 345 -22.45 24.15 -6.32
CA SER A 345 -21.36 25.11 -6.15
C SER A 345 -21.53 26.41 -6.93
N GLY A 346 -22.35 26.39 -7.98
CA GLY A 346 -22.50 27.52 -8.93
C GLY A 346 -21.31 27.67 -9.88
N SER A 347 -20.32 26.79 -9.81
CA SER A 347 -19.16 26.76 -10.73
C SER A 347 -19.56 26.26 -12.12
N SER A 348 -18.89 26.76 -13.16
CA SER A 348 -18.97 26.15 -14.49
C SER A 348 -17.97 25.02 -14.71
N ARG A 349 -17.08 24.80 -13.75
CA ARG A 349 -16.02 23.77 -13.86
C ARG A 349 -16.56 22.38 -13.55
N LYS A 350 -16.04 21.38 -14.28
CA LYS A 350 -16.38 19.98 -14.13
C LYS A 350 -15.10 19.15 -14.09
N LEU A 351 -14.94 18.34 -13.08
CA LEU A 351 -13.74 17.57 -12.79
C LEU A 351 -13.95 16.08 -13.03
N LEU A 352 -13.04 15.45 -13.76
CA LEU A 352 -12.86 14.00 -13.74
C LEU A 352 -11.65 13.63 -12.90
N VAL A 353 -11.82 12.75 -11.92
CA VAL A 353 -10.74 12.16 -11.09
C VAL A 353 -10.61 10.68 -11.43
N ILE A 354 -9.50 10.31 -12.06
CA ILE A 354 -9.12 8.90 -12.24
C ILE A 354 -8.23 8.54 -11.04
N LYS A 355 -8.62 7.54 -10.25
CA LYS A 355 -8.15 7.50 -8.88
C LYS A 355 -7.91 6.10 -8.31
N ASP A 356 -7.13 6.07 -7.24
CA ASP A 356 -7.17 5.03 -6.22
C ASP A 356 -7.84 5.54 -4.93
N SER A 357 -7.72 4.78 -3.83
CA SER A 357 -8.35 5.12 -2.56
C SER A 357 -7.82 6.39 -1.88
N TYR A 358 -6.63 6.89 -2.27
CA TYR A 358 -6.11 8.16 -1.75
C TYR A 358 -7.03 9.33 -2.07
N ALA A 359 -7.74 9.30 -3.19
CA ALA A 359 -8.67 10.35 -3.57
C ALA A 359 -9.89 10.47 -2.64
N HIS A 360 -10.22 9.45 -1.84
CA HIS A 360 -11.44 9.45 -1.05
C HIS A 360 -11.52 10.59 -0.04
N CYS A 361 -10.43 10.90 0.67
CA CYS A 361 -10.41 12.05 1.59
C CYS A 361 -10.01 13.37 0.91
N PHE A 362 -9.62 13.35 -0.38
CA PHE A 362 -9.26 14.53 -1.18
C PHE A 362 -10.45 15.12 -1.93
N VAL A 363 -11.25 14.28 -2.59
CA VAL A 363 -12.35 14.74 -3.47
C VAL A 363 -13.41 15.58 -2.76
N PRO A 364 -13.75 15.38 -1.46
CA PRO A 364 -14.71 16.24 -0.77
C PRO A 364 -14.37 17.73 -0.82
N PHE A 365 -13.09 18.10 -0.92
CA PHE A 365 -12.67 19.50 -1.05
C PHE A 365 -13.07 20.12 -2.39
N ALA A 366 -13.17 19.30 -3.45
CA ALA A 366 -13.54 19.77 -4.79
C ALA A 366 -15.02 20.14 -4.93
N PHE A 367 -15.89 19.69 -4.02
CA PHE A 367 -17.34 19.91 -4.12
C PHE A 367 -17.74 21.40 -4.01
N HIS A 368 -16.87 22.21 -3.43
CA HIS A 368 -17.07 23.66 -3.36
C HIS A 368 -16.76 24.38 -4.69
N ASP A 369 -15.82 23.84 -5.46
CA ASP A 369 -15.22 24.54 -6.59
C ASP A 369 -15.65 23.99 -7.96
N PHE A 370 -16.31 22.83 -7.98
CA PHE A 370 -16.78 22.18 -9.21
C PHE A 370 -18.27 21.84 -9.11
N SER A 371 -19.01 22.06 -10.21
CA SER A 371 -20.44 21.70 -10.30
C SER A 371 -20.67 20.21 -10.54
N GLU A 372 -19.66 19.52 -11.07
CA GLU A 372 -19.68 18.07 -11.32
C GLU A 372 -18.30 17.51 -11.00
N VAL A 373 -18.24 16.42 -10.24
CA VAL A 373 -17.01 15.71 -9.89
C VAL A 373 -17.25 14.23 -10.07
N ASP A 374 -16.67 13.66 -11.11
CA ASP A 374 -16.76 12.23 -11.38
C ASP A 374 -15.47 11.55 -10.93
N MET A 375 -15.61 10.44 -10.23
CA MET A 375 -14.52 9.59 -9.77
C MET A 375 -14.56 8.24 -10.48
N ILE A 376 -13.46 7.83 -11.10
CA ILE A 376 -13.31 6.52 -11.75
C ILE A 376 -12.17 5.76 -11.11
N ASP A 377 -12.45 4.54 -10.65
CA ASP A 377 -11.46 3.59 -10.16
C ASP A 377 -11.24 2.51 -11.21
N LEU A 378 -10.09 2.57 -11.90
CA LEU A 378 -9.78 1.68 -13.04
C LEU A 378 -9.78 0.19 -12.66
N ARG A 379 -9.56 -0.14 -11.38
CA ARG A 379 -9.57 -1.53 -10.89
C ARG A 379 -10.94 -2.19 -11.05
N TYR A 380 -11.99 -1.40 -10.92
CA TYR A 380 -13.38 -1.85 -10.94
C TYR A 380 -14.15 -1.35 -12.17
N PHE A 381 -13.65 -0.32 -12.85
CA PHE A 381 -14.25 0.23 -14.07
C PHE A 381 -13.96 -0.66 -15.27
N ASN A 382 -15.01 -1.15 -15.93
CA ASN A 382 -14.91 -2.10 -17.05
C ASN A 382 -15.45 -1.56 -18.38
N GLU A 383 -15.73 -0.25 -18.45
CA GLU A 383 -16.16 0.43 -19.65
C GLU A 383 -14.99 1.12 -20.35
N SER A 384 -15.21 1.66 -21.55
CA SER A 384 -14.25 2.50 -22.24
C SER A 384 -14.15 3.85 -21.54
N LEU A 385 -12.97 4.17 -20.98
CA LEU A 385 -12.71 5.47 -20.37
C LEU A 385 -12.86 6.61 -21.40
N LYS A 386 -12.38 6.38 -22.61
CA LYS A 386 -12.48 7.34 -23.74
C LYS A 386 -13.94 7.67 -24.06
N ASP A 387 -14.81 6.67 -24.16
CA ASP A 387 -16.22 6.88 -24.46
C ASP A 387 -16.93 7.58 -23.30
N TYR A 388 -16.60 7.20 -22.06
CA TYR A 388 -17.09 7.86 -20.85
C TYR A 388 -16.73 9.36 -20.84
N MET A 389 -15.47 9.70 -21.13
CA MET A 389 -14.99 11.08 -21.23
C MET A 389 -15.60 11.86 -22.40
N ASN A 390 -15.85 11.20 -23.53
CA ASN A 390 -16.44 11.85 -24.71
C ASN A 390 -17.93 12.15 -24.55
N ALA A 391 -18.63 11.38 -23.73
CA ALA A 391 -20.04 11.60 -23.42
C ALA A 391 -20.28 12.79 -22.46
N ARG A 392 -19.21 13.38 -21.89
CA ARG A 392 -19.26 14.43 -20.87
C ARG A 392 -18.37 15.62 -21.24
N ASN A 393 -18.68 16.79 -20.67
CA ASN A 393 -17.97 18.05 -20.96
C ASN A 393 -17.12 18.46 -19.75
N TYR A 394 -16.10 17.66 -19.41
CA TYR A 394 -15.16 18.03 -18.37
C TYR A 394 -14.36 19.27 -18.75
N THR A 395 -14.01 20.06 -17.75
CA THR A 395 -13.08 21.18 -17.88
C THR A 395 -11.70 20.82 -17.36
N ASP A 396 -11.66 19.92 -16.38
CA ASP A 396 -10.46 19.56 -15.66
C ASP A 396 -10.33 18.05 -15.47
N ILE A 397 -9.11 17.54 -15.58
CA ILE A 397 -8.77 16.12 -15.44
C ILE A 397 -7.68 15.98 -14.38
N LEU A 398 -7.92 15.16 -13.38
CA LEU A 398 -6.97 14.79 -12.35
C LEU A 398 -6.75 13.29 -12.32
N PHE A 399 -5.52 12.84 -12.52
CA PHE A 399 -5.09 11.48 -12.24
C PHE A 399 -4.47 11.46 -10.83
N LEU A 400 -5.08 10.78 -9.86
CA LEU A 400 -4.66 10.77 -8.47
C LEU A 400 -4.48 9.34 -7.95
N TYR A 401 -3.24 8.96 -7.73
CA TYR A 401 -2.83 7.67 -7.18
C TYR A 401 -1.71 7.83 -6.16
N ASN A 402 -1.62 6.93 -5.18
CA ASN A 402 -0.39 6.79 -4.42
C ASN A 402 0.70 6.10 -5.26
N ALA A 403 1.97 6.33 -4.92
CA ALA A 403 3.09 5.87 -5.75
C ALA A 403 3.16 4.34 -5.89
N SER A 404 2.99 3.59 -4.80
CA SER A 404 3.01 2.12 -4.86
C SER A 404 1.78 1.56 -5.56
N GLY A 405 0.58 2.11 -5.30
CA GLY A 405 -0.64 1.75 -6.01
C GLY A 405 -0.51 1.97 -7.50
N PHE A 406 0.02 3.12 -7.92
CA PHE A 406 0.28 3.41 -9.34
C PHE A 406 1.26 2.41 -9.97
N ALA A 407 2.32 2.04 -9.25
CA ALA A 407 3.33 1.11 -9.77
C ALA A 407 2.80 -0.32 -9.91
N GLU A 408 1.91 -0.75 -9.02
CA GLU A 408 1.46 -2.14 -8.91
C GLU A 408 0.14 -2.44 -9.63
N ASP A 409 -0.73 -1.44 -9.83
CA ASP A 409 -2.06 -1.63 -10.40
C ASP A 409 -2.00 -1.97 -11.91
N PRO A 410 -2.30 -3.22 -12.31
CA PRO A 410 -2.30 -3.60 -13.72
C PRO A 410 -3.44 -2.93 -14.51
N SER A 411 -4.43 -2.34 -13.83
CA SER A 411 -5.60 -1.71 -14.47
C SER A 411 -5.26 -0.34 -15.07
N VAL A 412 -4.14 0.26 -14.71
CA VAL A 412 -3.69 1.57 -15.26
C VAL A 412 -3.55 1.53 -16.78
N ILE A 413 -3.27 0.37 -17.38
CA ILE A 413 -3.22 0.24 -18.85
C ILE A 413 -4.56 0.56 -19.55
N LYS A 414 -5.70 0.52 -18.81
CA LYS A 414 -7.03 0.90 -19.32
C LYS A 414 -7.10 2.39 -19.70
N LEU A 415 -6.15 3.23 -19.29
CA LEU A 415 -6.01 4.62 -19.74
C LEU A 415 -5.87 4.75 -21.26
N GLY A 416 -5.41 3.70 -21.95
CA GLY A 416 -5.25 3.67 -23.40
C GLY A 416 -6.47 3.18 -24.18
N ASN A 417 -7.57 2.83 -23.51
CA ASN A 417 -8.76 2.21 -24.14
C ASN A 417 -9.91 3.19 -24.35
#